data_e8cda890cd8b3125d747033c593d9653
#
_entry.id   e8cda890cd8b3125d747033c593d9653
#
_cell.length_a   1.000
_cell.length_b   1.000
_cell.length_c   1.000
_cell.angle_alpha   90.00
_cell.angle_beta   90.00
_cell.angle_gamma   90.00
#
_symmetry.space_group_name_H-M   'P 1'
#
loop_
_entity.id
_entity.type
_entity.pdbx_description
1 polymer ?
#
loop_
_entity_poly.entity_id
_entity_poly.type
_entity_poly.pdbx_seq_one_letter_code
_entity_poly.pdbx_strand_id
1 'polypeptide(L)'
;AGPAASHLPAPTAASAPAPDGAPAAQQTADGATQVPAVTAVDGGPTVLPGVHEIVHIFCTSEDVNNLAYALTVRAAVQEIWLPAARGLVADLGAMAREHAAVPMLARTHGQAATPTTLGKELAVLAHRLGRQVRRVEGAQYLGKVNGATGTYGAHVVAVPGADWEAVSRGFVEHLGLTWNPLTTQIESHDWQAELYSDVARFNRVAHNLATDVWTYISLGYFRQRLSAQGSTGSSTMPHKVNPIRFENGEANLEISCALLDSLAATLVTSRLQRDLTDSTTQRNIGVALGHSLLAIDNIRRGLAGLDVDHARLTEDLEATWEVLGEPVQQAMRAAAVAGATGMADPYERLKELTRGRKVTPEAMRAFISGLGMPDDVEARLLALTPATYTGLAAQLVAHLED
;
A
#
# COMPACT_ATOMS: atom_id res chain seq x y z
N ALA A 1 -41.27 -40.21 -8.98
CA ALA A 1 -42.21 -39.13 -8.64
C ALA A 1 -41.44 -38.05 -7.85
N GLY A 2 -40.99 -37.00 -8.54
CA GLY A 2 -40.36 -35.84 -7.91
C GLY A 2 -41.31 -34.65 -7.98
N PRO A 3 -41.28 -33.70 -7.03
CA PRO A 3 -42.19 -32.58 -7.05
C PRO A 3 -41.75 -31.44 -7.98
N ALA A 4 -42.74 -30.76 -8.54
CA ALA A 4 -42.66 -29.70 -9.51
C ALA A 4 -41.96 -28.43 -8.98
N ALA A 5 -41.17 -27.78 -9.84
CA ALA A 5 -40.62 -26.47 -9.61
C ALA A 5 -41.68 -25.38 -9.74
N SER A 6 -41.86 -24.57 -8.71
CA SER A 6 -42.72 -23.40 -8.72
C SER A 6 -41.97 -22.19 -9.28
N HIS A 7 -42.49 -21.64 -10.40
CA HIS A 7 -42.01 -20.36 -10.95
C HIS A 7 -42.43 -19.19 -10.07
N LEU A 8 -41.47 -18.41 -9.58
CA LEU A 8 -41.72 -17.08 -9.03
C LEU A 8 -41.61 -16.04 -10.16
N PRO A 9 -42.50 -15.04 -10.23
CA PRO A 9 -42.41 -13.99 -11.22
C PRO A 9 -41.33 -12.97 -10.89
N ALA A 10 -40.65 -12.45 -11.94
CA ALA A 10 -39.66 -11.41 -11.85
C ALA A 10 -40.25 -10.09 -11.34
N PRO A 11 -39.52 -9.29 -10.55
CA PRO A 11 -40.00 -7.99 -10.12
C PRO A 11 -40.00 -7.00 -11.29
N THR A 12 -41.11 -6.33 -11.49
CA THR A 12 -41.31 -5.20 -12.43
C THR A 12 -40.50 -4.00 -11.92
N ALA A 13 -39.58 -3.50 -12.73
CA ALA A 13 -38.86 -2.27 -12.48
C ALA A 13 -39.81 -1.06 -12.54
N ALA A 14 -39.96 -0.37 -11.42
CA ALA A 14 -40.63 0.92 -11.37
C ALA A 14 -39.63 1.99 -11.89
N SER A 15 -40.02 2.67 -12.98
CA SER A 15 -39.29 3.81 -13.53
C SER A 15 -39.41 5.02 -12.62
N ALA A 16 -38.25 5.56 -12.17
CA ALA A 16 -38.19 6.86 -11.52
C ALA A 16 -38.36 7.99 -12.56
N PRO A 17 -38.98 9.12 -12.23
CA PRO A 17 -39.12 10.26 -13.14
C PRO A 17 -37.77 10.96 -13.35
N ALA A 18 -37.52 11.34 -14.61
CA ALA A 18 -36.35 12.14 -14.99
C ALA A 18 -36.47 13.60 -14.48
N PRO A 19 -35.38 14.28 -14.14
CA PRO A 19 -35.44 15.71 -13.82
C PRO A 19 -35.63 16.53 -15.09
N ASP A 20 -36.56 17.46 -15.04
CA ASP A 20 -36.84 18.46 -16.08
C ASP A 20 -35.63 19.40 -16.26
N GLY A 21 -35.24 19.65 -17.50
CA GLY A 21 -34.45 20.83 -17.83
C GLY A 21 -33.17 20.65 -18.64
N ALA A 22 -33.08 19.70 -19.58
CA ALA A 22 -32.03 19.73 -20.60
C ALA A 22 -32.65 20.07 -21.98
N PRO A 23 -32.07 21.00 -22.79
CA PRO A 23 -32.56 21.31 -24.12
C PRO A 23 -32.34 20.12 -25.05
N ALA A 24 -33.38 19.75 -25.77
CA ALA A 24 -33.40 18.66 -26.74
C ALA A 24 -32.44 18.93 -27.91
N ALA A 25 -31.51 18.01 -28.15
CA ALA A 25 -30.70 18.00 -29.35
C ALA A 25 -31.58 17.69 -30.57
N GLN A 26 -31.61 18.59 -31.54
CA GLN A 26 -32.22 18.34 -32.84
C GLN A 26 -31.35 17.40 -33.67
N GLN A 27 -31.88 16.21 -33.96
CA GLN A 27 -31.26 15.31 -34.96
C GLN A 27 -31.64 15.77 -36.35
N THR A 28 -30.65 16.07 -37.18
CA THR A 28 -30.82 16.27 -38.62
C THR A 28 -30.74 14.92 -39.36
N ALA A 29 -31.41 14.81 -40.48
CA ALA A 29 -31.66 13.55 -41.20
C ALA A 29 -30.44 12.85 -41.81
N ASP A 30 -29.23 13.38 -41.65
CA ASP A 30 -28.01 12.83 -42.25
C ASP A 30 -26.99 12.22 -41.27
N GLY A 31 -27.38 11.94 -40.03
CA GLY A 31 -26.58 11.13 -39.09
C GLY A 31 -25.20 11.67 -38.71
N ALA A 32 -24.81 12.87 -39.13
CA ALA A 32 -23.56 13.47 -38.74
C ALA A 32 -23.75 14.38 -37.53
N THR A 33 -23.14 14.00 -36.40
CA THR A 33 -23.09 14.85 -35.20
C THR A 33 -22.27 16.10 -35.51
N GLN A 34 -22.93 17.25 -35.69
CA GLN A 34 -22.22 18.52 -35.79
C GLN A 34 -21.60 18.86 -34.44
N VAL A 35 -20.27 18.88 -34.40
CA VAL A 35 -19.50 19.49 -33.33
C VAL A 35 -19.77 20.99 -33.36
N PRO A 36 -20.13 21.64 -32.23
CA PRO A 36 -20.38 23.10 -32.24
C PRO A 36 -19.13 23.84 -32.70
N ALA A 37 -19.32 24.73 -33.66
CA ALA A 37 -18.24 25.57 -34.18
C ALA A 37 -17.67 26.41 -33.01
N VAL A 38 -16.38 26.28 -32.78
CA VAL A 38 -15.64 27.16 -31.87
C VAL A 38 -15.66 28.55 -32.51
N THR A 39 -16.41 29.47 -31.92
CA THR A 39 -16.40 30.87 -32.36
C THR A 39 -14.99 31.43 -32.19
N ALA A 40 -14.36 31.80 -33.28
CA ALA A 40 -13.06 32.46 -33.28
C ALA A 40 -13.16 33.78 -32.49
N VAL A 41 -12.28 33.92 -31.49
CA VAL A 41 -12.01 35.24 -30.89
C VAL A 41 -11.28 36.06 -31.94
N ASP A 42 -11.74 37.28 -32.17
CA ASP A 42 -11.15 38.19 -33.16
C ASP A 42 -9.62 38.26 -33.01
N GLY A 43 -8.89 37.87 -34.06
CA GLY A 43 -7.43 37.81 -34.08
C GLY A 43 -6.83 36.40 -34.14
N GLY A 44 -7.64 35.33 -34.24
CA GLY A 44 -7.18 33.96 -34.37
C GLY A 44 -6.48 33.68 -35.69
N PRO A 45 -5.52 32.73 -35.75
CA PRO A 45 -4.83 32.37 -36.96
C PRO A 45 -5.81 31.88 -38.03
N THR A 46 -5.61 32.33 -39.25
CA THR A 46 -6.39 31.92 -40.44
C THR A 46 -6.29 30.38 -40.56
N VAL A 47 -7.41 29.68 -40.37
CA VAL A 47 -7.45 28.22 -40.56
C VAL A 47 -7.18 27.94 -42.04
N LEU A 48 -6.03 27.33 -42.34
CA LEU A 48 -5.67 26.95 -43.69
C LEU A 48 -6.65 25.89 -44.19
N PRO A 49 -7.09 25.99 -45.49
CA PRO A 49 -7.86 24.93 -46.10
C PRO A 49 -7.09 23.59 -46.03
N GLY A 50 -7.78 22.52 -45.61
CA GLY A 50 -7.16 21.19 -45.49
C GLY A 50 -6.43 20.91 -44.16
N VAL A 51 -6.49 21.82 -43.15
CA VAL A 51 -5.86 21.58 -41.83
C VAL A 51 -6.30 20.27 -41.19
N HIS A 52 -7.54 19.82 -41.44
CA HIS A 52 -8.03 18.52 -40.92
C HIS A 52 -7.23 17.32 -41.47
N GLU A 53 -6.62 17.40 -42.64
CA GLU A 53 -5.78 16.34 -43.19
C GLU A 53 -4.42 16.23 -42.49
N ILE A 54 -3.97 17.26 -41.81
CA ILE A 54 -2.68 17.24 -41.09
C ILE A 54 -2.78 16.92 -39.59
N VAL A 55 -3.99 16.80 -39.04
CA VAL A 55 -4.17 16.51 -37.61
C VAL A 55 -3.52 15.18 -37.18
N HIS A 56 -3.50 14.19 -38.10
CA HIS A 56 -2.90 12.88 -37.87
C HIS A 56 -1.63 12.63 -38.68
N ILE A 57 -1.03 13.70 -39.27
CA ILE A 57 0.15 13.57 -40.12
C ILE A 57 1.30 12.91 -39.33
N PHE A 58 1.97 11.93 -39.96
CA PHE A 58 3.10 11.16 -39.47
C PHE A 58 2.78 10.26 -38.24
N CYS A 59 1.65 10.41 -37.57
CA CYS A 59 1.30 9.64 -36.39
C CYS A 59 0.72 8.27 -36.75
N THR A 60 1.01 7.30 -35.89
CA THR A 60 0.16 6.11 -35.70
C THR A 60 -0.70 6.29 -34.46
N SER A 61 -1.77 5.49 -34.28
CA SER A 61 -2.61 5.56 -33.10
C SER A 61 -1.81 5.43 -31.79
N GLU A 62 -0.75 4.64 -31.82
CA GLU A 62 0.09 4.43 -30.62
C GLU A 62 1.03 5.60 -30.31
N ASP A 63 1.34 6.47 -31.26
CA ASP A 63 2.04 7.72 -30.95
C ASP A 63 1.20 8.63 -30.05
N VAL A 64 -0.12 8.56 -30.17
CA VAL A 64 -1.06 9.29 -29.31
C VAL A 64 -1.38 8.51 -28.03
N ASN A 65 -1.71 7.21 -28.15
CA ASN A 65 -2.15 6.39 -27.04
C ASN A 65 -1.06 6.25 -25.95
N ASN A 66 0.20 5.99 -26.32
CA ASN A 66 1.25 5.83 -25.33
C ASN A 66 1.44 7.12 -24.50
N LEU A 67 1.41 8.28 -25.12
CA LEU A 67 1.53 9.57 -24.43
C LEU A 67 0.30 9.84 -23.54
N ALA A 68 -0.91 9.54 -24.03
CA ALA A 68 -2.14 9.72 -23.28
C ALA A 68 -2.15 8.83 -22.02
N TYR A 69 -1.77 7.55 -22.14
CA TYR A 69 -1.63 6.66 -20.99
C TYR A 69 -0.54 7.14 -20.02
N ALA A 70 0.64 7.54 -20.53
CA ALA A 70 1.72 8.03 -19.68
C ALA A 70 1.30 9.27 -18.87
N LEU A 71 0.66 10.25 -19.53
CA LEU A 71 0.16 11.46 -18.87
C LEU A 71 -0.94 11.16 -17.83
N THR A 72 -1.91 10.30 -18.20
CA THR A 72 -3.03 9.95 -17.33
C THR A 72 -2.56 9.16 -16.10
N VAL A 73 -1.68 8.17 -16.30
CA VAL A 73 -1.13 7.37 -15.20
C VAL A 73 -0.26 8.24 -14.30
N ARG A 74 0.58 9.12 -14.88
CA ARG A 74 1.37 10.08 -14.10
C ARG A 74 0.50 10.95 -13.21
N ALA A 75 -0.52 11.57 -13.76
CA ALA A 75 -1.44 12.43 -13.01
C ALA A 75 -2.15 11.63 -11.91
N ALA A 76 -2.70 10.46 -12.22
CA ALA A 76 -3.37 9.60 -11.24
C ALA A 76 -2.44 9.20 -10.08
N VAL A 77 -1.18 8.89 -10.39
CA VAL A 77 -0.21 8.48 -9.37
C VAL A 77 0.33 9.68 -8.59
N GLN A 78 0.80 10.72 -9.27
CA GLN A 78 1.48 11.84 -8.60
C GLN A 78 0.51 12.76 -7.86
N GLU A 79 -0.67 13.02 -8.42
CA GLU A 79 -1.61 14.01 -7.87
C GLU A 79 -2.63 13.39 -6.90
N ILE A 80 -2.89 12.06 -7.00
CA ILE A 80 -3.94 11.42 -6.21
C ILE A 80 -3.39 10.28 -5.35
N TRP A 81 -2.73 9.28 -5.95
CA TRP A 81 -2.31 8.08 -5.22
C TRP A 81 -1.16 8.37 -4.24
N LEU A 82 -0.11 9.05 -4.66
CA LEU A 82 1.03 9.39 -3.80
C LEU A 82 0.65 10.26 -2.60
N PRO A 83 -0.17 11.32 -2.73
CA PRO A 83 -0.67 12.06 -1.57
C PRO A 83 -1.43 11.19 -0.57
N ALA A 84 -2.27 10.27 -1.05
CA ALA A 84 -2.99 9.34 -0.18
C ALA A 84 -2.04 8.37 0.55
N ALA A 85 -1.07 7.78 -0.18
CA ALA A 85 -0.07 6.87 0.36
C ALA A 85 0.85 7.56 1.38
N ARG A 86 1.34 8.77 1.09
CA ARG A 86 2.10 9.60 2.04
C ARG A 86 1.28 9.91 3.29
N GLY A 87 -0.01 10.21 3.12
CA GLY A 87 -0.92 10.43 4.24
C GLY A 87 -1.01 9.22 5.17
N LEU A 88 -1.08 8.00 4.63
CA LEU A 88 -1.07 6.77 5.44
C LEU A 88 0.25 6.60 6.20
N VAL A 89 1.38 6.85 5.54
CA VAL A 89 2.72 6.78 6.17
C VAL A 89 2.83 7.80 7.29
N ALA A 90 2.37 9.03 7.08
CA ALA A 90 2.40 10.10 8.07
C ALA A 90 1.51 9.80 9.28
N ASP A 91 0.27 9.35 9.06
CA ASP A 91 -0.66 8.97 10.13
C ASP A 91 -0.05 7.86 11.01
N LEU A 92 0.52 6.83 10.37
CA LEU A 92 1.14 5.70 11.07
C LEU A 92 2.42 6.12 11.79
N GLY A 93 3.22 7.01 11.20
CA GLY A 93 4.41 7.58 11.83
C GLY A 93 4.08 8.41 13.06
N ALA A 94 3.00 9.20 13.01
CA ALA A 94 2.51 9.95 14.17
C ALA A 94 2.09 9.02 15.32
N MET A 95 1.31 7.97 15.03
CA MET A 95 0.93 6.96 16.02
C MET A 95 2.16 6.24 16.60
N ALA A 96 3.16 5.93 15.77
CA ALA A 96 4.39 5.28 16.22
C ALA A 96 5.16 6.18 17.21
N ARG A 97 5.26 7.46 16.95
CA ARG A 97 5.92 8.42 17.85
C ARG A 97 5.13 8.61 19.16
N GLU A 98 3.80 8.72 19.08
CA GLU A 98 2.93 8.85 20.26
C GLU A 98 3.08 7.67 21.21
N HIS A 99 3.18 6.46 20.66
CA HIS A 99 3.24 5.23 21.45
C HIS A 99 4.65 4.63 21.54
N ALA A 100 5.70 5.42 21.26
CA ALA A 100 7.09 4.96 21.20
C ALA A 100 7.53 4.20 22.47
N ALA A 101 7.10 4.64 23.64
CA ALA A 101 7.47 4.07 24.93
C ALA A 101 6.40 3.13 25.54
N VAL A 102 5.30 2.83 24.83
CA VAL A 102 4.23 1.96 25.34
C VAL A 102 4.65 0.50 25.22
N PRO A 103 4.93 -0.19 26.35
CA PRO A 103 5.38 -1.59 26.32
C PRO A 103 4.28 -2.51 25.79
N MET A 104 4.67 -3.49 25.01
CA MET A 104 3.78 -4.48 24.44
C MET A 104 4.45 -5.85 24.40
N LEU A 105 3.72 -6.91 24.72
CA LEU A 105 4.19 -8.27 24.55
C LEU A 105 4.26 -8.61 23.07
N ALA A 106 5.47 -8.91 22.54
CA ALA A 106 5.59 -9.42 21.19
C ALA A 106 5.19 -10.90 21.12
N ARG A 107 4.78 -11.33 19.94
CA ARG A 107 4.42 -12.72 19.67
C ARG A 107 5.15 -13.22 18.43
N THR A 108 5.87 -14.33 18.60
CA THR A 108 6.44 -15.05 17.45
C THR A 108 5.74 -16.41 17.34
N HIS A 109 5.37 -16.80 16.15
CA HIS A 109 4.55 -17.99 15.92
C HIS A 109 3.25 -18.01 16.75
N GLY A 110 2.70 -16.80 17.05
CA GLY A 110 1.52 -16.65 17.92
C GLY A 110 1.77 -16.83 19.41
N GLN A 111 2.99 -17.20 19.83
CA GLN A 111 3.36 -17.41 21.23
C GLN A 111 4.02 -16.16 21.82
N ALA A 112 3.86 -15.99 23.14
CA ALA A 112 4.52 -14.92 23.88
C ALA A 112 6.04 -14.95 23.67
N ALA A 113 6.60 -13.80 23.37
CA ALA A 113 8.03 -13.62 23.09
C ALA A 113 8.54 -12.38 23.83
N THR A 114 9.78 -11.99 23.53
CA THR A 114 10.44 -10.82 24.12
C THR A 114 9.58 -9.57 23.97
N PRO A 115 9.36 -8.77 25.01
CA PRO A 115 8.62 -7.52 24.93
C PRO A 115 9.21 -6.54 23.93
N THR A 116 8.35 -5.73 23.36
CA THR A 116 8.63 -4.63 22.45
C THR A 116 7.87 -3.37 22.89
N THR A 117 7.77 -2.35 22.03
CA THR A 117 6.81 -1.25 22.23
C THR A 117 5.84 -1.16 21.06
N LEU A 118 4.61 -0.75 21.33
CA LEU A 118 3.59 -0.54 20.32
C LEU A 118 4.09 0.42 19.23
N GLY A 119 4.73 1.53 19.63
CA GLY A 119 5.26 2.51 18.67
C GLY A 119 6.34 1.92 17.76
N LYS A 120 7.23 1.07 18.27
CA LYS A 120 8.26 0.42 17.44
C LYS A 120 7.63 -0.52 16.41
N GLU A 121 6.62 -1.28 16.76
CA GLU A 121 5.92 -2.17 15.82
C GLU A 121 5.22 -1.39 14.71
N LEU A 122 4.55 -0.27 15.05
CA LEU A 122 3.96 0.65 14.06
C LEU A 122 5.04 1.31 13.19
N ALA A 123 6.19 1.68 13.79
CA ALA A 123 7.32 2.28 13.09
C ALA A 123 7.89 1.37 11.99
N VAL A 124 7.96 0.06 12.25
CA VAL A 124 8.41 -0.91 11.24
C VAL A 124 7.54 -0.84 9.98
N LEU A 125 6.22 -0.78 10.16
CA LEU A 125 5.27 -0.73 9.04
C LEU A 125 5.32 0.62 8.33
N ALA A 126 5.40 1.74 9.07
CA ALA A 126 5.58 3.07 8.50
C ALA A 126 6.85 3.17 7.64
N HIS A 127 7.98 2.67 8.17
CA HIS A 127 9.26 2.64 7.44
C HIS A 127 9.19 1.79 6.17
N ARG A 128 8.57 0.60 6.24
CA ARG A 128 8.37 -0.28 5.07
C ARG A 128 7.53 0.38 3.99
N LEU A 129 6.41 1.02 4.37
CA LEU A 129 5.53 1.77 3.45
C LEU A 129 6.26 2.97 2.84
N GLY A 130 6.97 3.77 3.64
CA GLY A 130 7.76 4.91 3.17
C GLY A 130 8.79 4.52 2.11
N ARG A 131 9.46 3.36 2.27
CA ARG A 131 10.36 2.83 1.24
C ARG A 131 9.66 2.54 -0.09
N GLN A 132 8.40 2.07 -0.06
CA GLN A 132 7.65 1.81 -1.30
C GLN A 132 7.16 3.13 -1.92
N VAL A 133 6.74 4.09 -1.11
CA VAL A 133 6.38 5.43 -1.58
C VAL A 133 7.55 6.06 -2.37
N ARG A 134 8.77 6.07 -1.82
CA ARG A 134 9.96 6.58 -2.51
C ARG A 134 10.25 5.87 -3.85
N ARG A 135 9.96 4.58 -3.96
CA ARG A 135 10.10 3.85 -5.25
C ARG A 135 9.11 4.36 -6.29
N VAL A 136 7.84 4.52 -5.91
CA VAL A 136 6.79 5.04 -6.79
C VAL A 136 7.06 6.50 -7.18
N GLU A 137 7.60 7.32 -6.26
CA GLU A 137 8.02 8.70 -6.53
C GLU A 137 9.12 8.79 -7.58
N GLY A 138 10.05 7.84 -7.58
CA GLY A 138 11.14 7.74 -8.55
C GLY A 138 10.76 7.13 -9.89
N ALA A 139 9.48 6.81 -10.12
CA ALA A 139 9.03 6.20 -11.38
C ALA A 139 9.24 7.14 -12.56
N GLN A 140 9.73 6.58 -13.67
CA GLN A 140 9.81 7.27 -14.94
C GLN A 140 8.55 7.00 -15.76
N TYR A 141 8.15 7.98 -16.55
CA TYR A 141 6.99 7.88 -17.45
C TYR A 141 7.51 8.10 -18.87
N LEU A 142 7.61 7.02 -19.64
CA LEU A 142 8.21 7.04 -20.96
C LEU A 142 7.17 7.32 -22.04
N GLY A 143 7.64 7.93 -23.14
CA GLY A 143 6.82 8.18 -24.31
C GLY A 143 7.63 8.17 -25.58
N LYS A 144 6.95 7.94 -26.71
CA LYS A 144 7.54 7.94 -28.05
C LYS A 144 6.60 8.60 -29.07
N VAL A 145 7.20 9.15 -30.14
CA VAL A 145 6.51 9.57 -31.37
C VAL A 145 7.47 9.24 -32.50
N ASN A 146 7.27 8.13 -33.21
CA ASN A 146 8.19 7.66 -34.23
C ASN A 146 7.52 6.81 -35.35
N GLY A 147 6.19 6.88 -35.44
CA GLY A 147 5.40 6.30 -36.50
C GLY A 147 5.10 4.81 -36.38
N ALA A 148 4.64 4.22 -37.44
CA ALA A 148 3.98 2.91 -37.48
C ALA A 148 4.80 1.73 -36.96
N THR A 149 6.12 1.80 -37.00
CA THR A 149 7.04 0.73 -36.57
C THR A 149 8.25 1.26 -35.80
N GLY A 150 8.19 2.51 -35.34
CA GLY A 150 9.29 3.12 -34.59
C GLY A 150 10.51 3.55 -35.46
N THR A 151 10.35 3.71 -36.74
CA THR A 151 11.47 3.91 -37.68
C THR A 151 11.48 5.28 -38.36
N TYR A 152 10.52 6.13 -38.10
CA TYR A 152 10.32 7.40 -38.80
C TYR A 152 10.17 7.24 -40.33
N GLY A 153 9.82 6.07 -40.84
CA GLY A 153 9.87 5.77 -42.28
C GLY A 153 9.11 6.78 -43.16
N ALA A 154 7.83 7.06 -42.83
CA ALA A 154 7.04 8.05 -43.58
C ALA A 154 7.54 9.48 -43.36
N HIS A 155 8.06 9.79 -42.17
CA HIS A 155 8.60 11.10 -41.80
C HIS A 155 9.80 11.46 -42.69
N VAL A 156 10.78 10.56 -42.80
CA VAL A 156 12.01 10.77 -43.57
C VAL A 156 11.74 10.87 -45.07
N VAL A 157 10.77 10.09 -45.56
CA VAL A 157 10.38 10.16 -46.99
C VAL A 157 9.70 11.50 -47.32
N ALA A 158 8.81 11.95 -46.43
CA ALA A 158 8.04 13.17 -46.67
C ALA A 158 8.86 14.44 -46.43
N VAL A 159 9.71 14.46 -45.40
CA VAL A 159 10.54 15.62 -45.02
C VAL A 159 11.95 15.16 -44.67
N PRO A 160 12.80 14.85 -45.65
CA PRO A 160 14.11 14.23 -45.44
C PRO A 160 15.14 15.13 -44.75
N GLY A 161 14.92 16.43 -44.70
CA GLY A 161 15.83 17.40 -44.07
C GLY A 161 15.56 17.69 -42.60
N ALA A 162 14.52 17.10 -42.00
CA ALA A 162 14.20 17.33 -40.62
C ALA A 162 14.95 16.36 -39.71
N ASP A 163 15.39 16.86 -38.54
CA ASP A 163 15.88 16.02 -37.43
C ASP A 163 14.69 15.47 -36.62
N TRP A 164 14.18 14.33 -37.07
CA TRP A 164 12.98 13.74 -36.51
C TRP A 164 13.19 13.21 -35.09
N GLU A 165 14.40 12.81 -34.72
CA GLU A 165 14.70 12.44 -33.34
C GLU A 165 14.65 13.65 -32.41
N ALA A 166 15.24 14.78 -32.82
CA ALA A 166 15.17 16.02 -32.05
C ALA A 166 13.73 16.53 -31.91
N VAL A 167 12.92 16.45 -32.98
CA VAL A 167 11.51 16.83 -32.96
C VAL A 167 10.72 15.95 -31.99
N SER A 168 10.86 14.63 -32.06
CA SER A 168 10.16 13.68 -31.19
C SER A 168 10.57 13.82 -29.74
N ARG A 169 11.87 13.94 -29.49
CA ARG A 169 12.41 14.17 -28.14
C ARG A 169 11.84 15.45 -27.55
N GLY A 170 11.96 16.56 -28.27
CA GLY A 170 11.47 17.86 -27.80
C GLY A 170 9.97 17.85 -27.51
N PHE A 171 9.18 17.15 -28.32
CA PHE A 171 7.74 17.02 -28.10
C PHE A 171 7.41 16.17 -26.84
N VAL A 172 8.02 15.00 -26.68
CA VAL A 172 7.79 14.12 -25.53
C VAL A 172 8.24 14.79 -24.23
N GLU A 173 9.42 15.42 -24.23
CA GLU A 173 9.95 16.14 -23.08
C GLU A 173 9.14 17.38 -22.72
N HIS A 174 8.57 18.09 -23.73
CA HIS A 174 7.63 19.20 -23.50
C HIS A 174 6.37 18.75 -22.72
N LEU A 175 5.92 17.52 -22.92
CA LEU A 175 4.83 16.92 -22.14
C LEU A 175 5.27 16.50 -20.72
N GLY A 176 6.55 16.68 -20.39
CA GLY A 176 7.14 16.28 -19.10
C GLY A 176 7.30 14.77 -18.97
N LEU A 177 7.41 14.06 -20.09
CA LEU A 177 7.68 12.62 -20.15
C LEU A 177 9.15 12.37 -20.50
N THR A 178 9.63 11.16 -20.26
CA THR A 178 10.96 10.73 -20.69
C THR A 178 10.86 10.16 -22.11
N TRP A 179 11.63 10.70 -23.04
CA TRP A 179 11.65 10.20 -24.41
C TRP A 179 12.33 8.82 -24.50
N ASN A 180 11.64 7.85 -25.12
CA ASN A 180 12.20 6.54 -25.44
C ASN A 180 12.59 6.49 -26.93
N PRO A 181 13.92 6.47 -27.24
CA PRO A 181 14.40 6.51 -28.63
C PRO A 181 14.23 5.19 -29.39
N LEU A 182 14.11 4.07 -28.69
CA LEU A 182 14.16 2.74 -29.29
C LEU A 182 12.90 1.94 -28.96
N THR A 183 11.94 1.99 -29.85
CA THR A 183 10.63 1.37 -29.71
C THR A 183 10.18 0.69 -31.01
N THR A 184 9.06 -0.01 -30.94
CA THR A 184 8.35 -0.52 -32.12
C THR A 184 7.18 0.40 -32.47
N GLN A 185 6.02 -0.12 -32.83
CA GLN A 185 4.80 0.69 -32.93
C GLN A 185 4.34 1.21 -31.57
N ILE A 186 4.55 0.39 -30.52
CA ILE A 186 4.24 0.75 -29.14
C ILE A 186 5.49 1.23 -28.41
N GLU A 187 5.29 2.00 -27.34
CA GLU A 187 6.21 2.09 -26.22
C GLU A 187 6.10 0.77 -25.42
N SER A 188 7.22 0.20 -24.99
CA SER A 188 7.30 -1.21 -24.50
C SER A 188 6.55 -1.49 -23.21
N HIS A 189 6.00 -0.49 -22.54
CA HIS A 189 5.28 -0.57 -21.25
C HIS A 189 6.10 -1.08 -20.06
N ASP A 190 7.41 -1.25 -20.19
CA ASP A 190 8.26 -1.75 -19.09
C ASP A 190 8.16 -0.84 -17.86
N TRP A 191 8.14 0.49 -18.06
CA TRP A 191 7.96 1.45 -16.96
C TRP A 191 6.61 1.30 -16.25
N GLN A 192 5.55 0.91 -16.99
CA GLN A 192 4.24 0.63 -16.39
C GLN A 192 4.31 -0.61 -15.50
N ALA A 193 4.97 -1.66 -15.97
CA ALA A 193 5.15 -2.89 -15.22
C ALA A 193 5.96 -2.67 -13.92
N GLU A 194 7.02 -1.86 -13.99
CA GLU A 194 7.80 -1.45 -12.83
C GLU A 194 6.94 -0.67 -11.82
N LEU A 195 6.23 0.37 -12.28
CA LEU A 195 5.34 1.18 -11.47
C LEU A 195 4.25 0.34 -10.79
N TYR A 196 3.56 -0.52 -11.57
CA TYR A 196 2.48 -1.35 -11.03
C TYR A 196 2.99 -2.39 -10.03
N SER A 197 4.18 -2.93 -10.24
CA SER A 197 4.84 -3.81 -9.28
C SER A 197 5.20 -3.09 -7.99
N ASP A 198 5.63 -1.83 -8.05
CA ASP A 198 5.95 -1.03 -6.87
C ASP A 198 4.68 -0.63 -6.09
N VAL A 199 3.59 -0.25 -6.78
CA VAL A 199 2.27 -0.02 -6.15
C VAL A 199 1.73 -1.31 -5.52
N ALA A 200 1.82 -2.44 -6.20
CA ALA A 200 1.39 -3.73 -5.66
C ALA A 200 2.21 -4.12 -4.40
N ARG A 201 3.49 -3.79 -4.36
CA ARG A 201 4.33 -4.03 -3.18
C ARG A 201 3.93 -3.12 -2.01
N PHE A 202 3.62 -1.84 -2.27
CA PHE A 202 3.03 -0.96 -1.25
C PHE A 202 1.73 -1.57 -0.70
N ASN A 203 0.83 -2.01 -1.58
CA ASN A 203 -0.44 -2.62 -1.19
C ASN A 203 -0.24 -3.85 -0.29
N ARG A 204 0.73 -4.72 -0.59
CA ARG A 204 1.04 -5.90 0.24
C ARG A 204 1.54 -5.53 1.63
N VAL A 205 2.32 -4.44 1.76
CA VAL A 205 2.75 -3.94 3.07
C VAL A 205 1.57 -3.32 3.82
N ALA A 206 0.69 -2.59 3.13
CA ALA A 206 -0.53 -2.02 3.71
C ALA A 206 -1.52 -3.12 4.14
N HIS A 207 -1.58 -4.23 3.40
CA HIS A 207 -2.35 -5.42 3.80
C HIS A 207 -1.81 -6.00 5.11
N ASN A 208 -0.49 -6.20 5.23
CA ASN A 208 0.12 -6.65 6.48
C ASN A 208 -0.21 -5.70 7.65
N LEU A 209 -0.19 -4.38 7.44
CA LEU A 209 -0.63 -3.41 8.46
C LEU A 209 -2.08 -3.67 8.90
N ALA A 210 -3.00 -3.84 7.95
CA ALA A 210 -4.42 -4.08 8.25
C ALA A 210 -4.61 -5.38 9.06
N THR A 211 -3.92 -6.45 8.68
CA THR A 211 -3.94 -7.75 9.37
C THR A 211 -3.38 -7.66 10.80
N ASP A 212 -2.27 -6.95 11.00
CA ASP A 212 -1.70 -6.77 12.35
C ASP A 212 -2.61 -5.93 13.23
N VAL A 213 -3.18 -4.85 12.70
CA VAL A 213 -4.15 -4.02 13.46
C VAL A 213 -5.41 -4.80 13.79
N TRP A 214 -5.95 -5.57 12.84
CA TRP A 214 -7.07 -6.47 13.08
C TRP A 214 -6.76 -7.45 14.23
N THR A 215 -5.55 -8.02 14.21
CA THR A 215 -5.07 -8.93 15.26
C THR A 215 -4.98 -8.21 16.61
N TYR A 216 -4.43 -6.99 16.66
CA TYR A 216 -4.35 -6.21 17.90
C TYR A 216 -5.74 -5.82 18.44
N ILE A 217 -6.72 -5.57 17.57
CA ILE A 217 -8.12 -5.40 17.99
C ILE A 217 -8.66 -6.70 18.61
N SER A 218 -8.39 -7.85 18.01
CA SER A 218 -8.84 -9.16 18.50
C SER A 218 -8.21 -9.54 19.86
N LEU A 219 -6.97 -9.09 20.12
CA LEU A 219 -6.28 -9.25 21.38
C LEU A 219 -6.73 -8.22 22.45
N GLY A 220 -7.50 -7.21 22.05
CA GLY A 220 -7.96 -6.13 22.91
C GLY A 220 -6.92 -5.04 23.15
N TYR A 221 -5.82 -5.01 22.39
CA TYR A 221 -4.79 -3.97 22.47
C TYR A 221 -5.28 -2.64 21.91
N PHE A 222 -6.15 -2.69 20.88
CA PHE A 222 -6.88 -1.56 20.36
C PHE A 222 -8.39 -1.68 20.63
N ARG A 223 -9.01 -0.55 20.96
CA ARG A 223 -10.47 -0.38 21.02
C ARG A 223 -10.93 0.52 19.89
N GLN A 224 -12.01 0.16 19.23
CA GLN A 224 -12.58 0.94 18.16
C GLN A 224 -13.63 1.92 18.70
N ARG A 225 -13.51 3.22 18.38
CA ARG A 225 -14.50 4.24 18.73
C ARG A 225 -15.72 4.12 17.82
N LEU A 226 -16.88 3.87 18.41
CA LEU A 226 -18.16 3.79 17.68
C LEU A 226 -18.47 5.05 16.88
N SER A 227 -18.18 6.22 17.44
CA SER A 227 -18.39 7.52 16.77
C SER A 227 -17.59 7.68 15.47
N ALA A 228 -16.43 7.03 15.36
CA ALA A 228 -15.59 7.08 14.18
C ALA A 228 -16.00 6.05 13.11
N GLN A 229 -16.70 4.99 13.51
CA GLN A 229 -17.10 3.91 12.60
C GLN A 229 -18.49 4.08 11.97
N GLY A 230 -19.35 4.86 12.60
CA GLY A 230 -20.73 5.11 12.14
C GLY A 230 -21.72 3.97 12.38
N SER A 231 -21.25 2.73 12.62
CA SER A 231 -22.07 1.57 12.97
C SER A 231 -21.27 0.48 13.67
N THR A 232 -21.96 -0.43 14.38
CA THR A 232 -21.31 -1.61 15.01
C THR A 232 -20.89 -2.66 13.98
N GLY A 233 -21.45 -2.64 12.78
CA GLY A 233 -21.24 -3.68 11.77
C GLY A 233 -21.90 -5.03 12.11
N SER A 234 -22.69 -5.10 13.18
CA SER A 234 -23.44 -6.29 13.58
C SER A 234 -24.92 -5.99 13.66
N SER A 235 -25.75 -6.76 12.96
CA SER A 235 -27.20 -6.64 12.98
C SER A 235 -27.85 -7.33 14.18
N THR A 236 -27.11 -8.25 14.87
CA THR A 236 -27.65 -9.09 15.92
C THR A 236 -27.02 -8.83 17.29
N MET A 237 -25.81 -8.29 17.35
CA MET A 237 -25.04 -8.06 18.57
C MET A 237 -24.60 -6.60 18.68
N PRO A 238 -25.40 -5.71 19.30
CA PRO A 238 -25.13 -4.26 19.32
C PRO A 238 -23.82 -3.86 20.03
N HIS A 239 -23.31 -4.71 20.92
CA HIS A 239 -22.03 -4.50 21.63
C HIS A 239 -20.79 -4.88 20.80
N LYS A 240 -20.97 -5.59 19.67
CA LYS A 240 -19.88 -6.11 18.83
C LYS A 240 -19.49 -5.09 17.76
N VAL A 241 -18.36 -4.45 17.95
CA VAL A 241 -17.79 -3.50 16.97
C VAL A 241 -16.83 -4.23 16.06
N ASN A 242 -17.24 -4.49 14.81
CA ASN A 242 -16.40 -5.21 13.84
C ASN A 242 -15.33 -4.28 13.24
N PRO A 243 -14.11 -4.77 12.97
CA PRO A 243 -13.03 -4.00 12.35
C PRO A 243 -13.21 -3.89 10.82
N ILE A 244 -14.42 -3.54 10.36
CA ILE A 244 -14.85 -3.58 8.96
C ILE A 244 -13.99 -2.72 8.03
N ARG A 245 -13.34 -1.65 8.54
CA ARG A 245 -12.48 -0.79 7.72
C ARG A 245 -11.19 -1.50 7.35
N PHE A 246 -10.63 -2.31 8.24
CA PHE A 246 -9.42 -3.09 7.97
C PHE A 246 -9.74 -4.27 7.06
N GLU A 247 -10.83 -5.00 7.29
CA GLU A 247 -11.31 -6.09 6.44
C GLU A 247 -11.62 -5.60 5.01
N ASN A 248 -12.28 -4.44 4.89
CA ASN A 248 -12.52 -3.80 3.59
C ASN A 248 -11.21 -3.35 2.93
N GLY A 249 -10.27 -2.83 3.71
CA GLY A 249 -8.93 -2.48 3.26
C GLY A 249 -8.21 -3.70 2.66
N GLU A 250 -8.14 -4.81 3.40
CA GLU A 250 -7.51 -6.05 2.96
C GLU A 250 -8.08 -6.54 1.62
N ALA A 251 -9.42 -6.68 1.53
CA ALA A 251 -10.07 -7.17 0.32
C ALA A 251 -9.80 -6.27 -0.91
N ASN A 252 -9.84 -4.94 -0.74
CA ASN A 252 -9.53 -4.01 -1.82
C ASN A 252 -8.06 -4.07 -2.24
N LEU A 253 -7.12 -4.25 -1.29
CA LEU A 253 -5.70 -4.41 -1.60
C LEU A 253 -5.42 -5.69 -2.39
N GLU A 254 -6.08 -6.79 -2.06
CA GLU A 254 -5.96 -8.06 -2.79
C GLU A 254 -6.44 -7.92 -4.23
N ILE A 255 -7.61 -7.31 -4.46
CA ILE A 255 -8.14 -7.06 -5.80
C ILE A 255 -7.18 -6.15 -6.59
N SER A 256 -6.72 -5.07 -5.96
CA SER A 256 -5.75 -4.16 -6.58
C SER A 256 -4.46 -4.89 -6.97
N CYS A 257 -3.89 -5.70 -6.09
CA CYS A 257 -2.68 -6.49 -6.37
C CYS A 257 -2.90 -7.46 -7.53
N ALA A 258 -4.03 -8.17 -7.57
CA ALA A 258 -4.34 -9.12 -8.63
C ALA A 258 -4.39 -8.43 -10.01
N LEU A 259 -5.00 -7.24 -10.08
CA LEU A 259 -5.07 -6.44 -11.31
C LEU A 259 -3.70 -5.87 -11.69
N LEU A 260 -2.96 -5.30 -10.74
CA LEU A 260 -1.63 -4.72 -10.97
C LEU A 260 -0.61 -5.78 -11.41
N ASP A 261 -0.62 -6.97 -10.80
CA ASP A 261 0.24 -8.09 -11.19
C ASP A 261 -0.10 -8.58 -12.60
N SER A 262 -1.39 -8.68 -12.93
CA SER A 262 -1.83 -9.04 -14.28
C SER A 262 -1.41 -8.01 -15.32
N LEU A 263 -1.54 -6.72 -15.01
CA LEU A 263 -1.08 -5.61 -15.86
C LEU A 263 0.44 -5.68 -16.07
N ALA A 264 1.22 -5.79 -14.99
CA ALA A 264 2.67 -5.85 -15.05
C ALA A 264 3.19 -7.06 -15.86
N ALA A 265 2.55 -8.22 -15.71
CA ALA A 265 2.94 -9.43 -16.42
C ALA A 265 2.57 -9.40 -17.91
N THR A 266 1.41 -8.82 -18.25
CA THR A 266 0.88 -8.83 -19.63
C THR A 266 1.53 -7.76 -20.49
N LEU A 267 1.72 -6.55 -19.97
CA LEU A 267 2.09 -5.38 -20.77
C LEU A 267 3.52 -5.44 -21.33
N VAL A 268 4.42 -6.16 -20.68
CA VAL A 268 5.82 -6.32 -21.15
C VAL A 268 5.97 -7.29 -22.33
N THR A 269 4.87 -7.87 -22.81
CA THR A 269 4.91 -8.84 -23.91
C THR A 269 4.00 -8.42 -25.05
N SER A 270 4.58 -8.18 -26.22
CA SER A 270 3.85 -7.92 -27.45
C SER A 270 4.40 -8.78 -28.58
N ARG A 271 3.53 -9.22 -29.50
CA ARG A 271 3.93 -10.00 -30.66
C ARG A 271 4.44 -9.09 -31.77
N LEU A 272 5.66 -9.40 -32.22
CA LEU A 272 6.33 -8.63 -33.27
C LEU A 272 6.37 -7.12 -32.91
N GLN A 273 5.91 -6.26 -33.78
CA GLN A 273 5.94 -4.81 -33.55
C GLN A 273 4.71 -4.30 -32.82
N ARG A 274 3.62 -5.07 -32.79
CA ARG A 274 2.40 -4.82 -32.02
C ARG A 274 1.40 -5.97 -32.09
N ASP A 275 0.66 -6.20 -30.99
CA ASP A 275 -0.66 -6.81 -30.96
C ASP A 275 -1.63 -5.97 -30.09
N LEU A 276 -2.89 -6.42 -29.88
CA LEU A 276 -3.90 -5.66 -29.12
C LEU A 276 -4.12 -6.16 -27.70
N THR A 277 -3.27 -7.02 -27.19
CA THR A 277 -3.40 -7.55 -25.81
C THR A 277 -3.28 -6.41 -24.78
N ASP A 278 -2.36 -5.49 -24.99
CA ASP A 278 -2.13 -4.30 -24.18
C ASP A 278 -3.40 -3.44 -24.05
N SER A 279 -4.04 -3.13 -25.17
CA SER A 279 -5.22 -2.26 -25.23
C SER A 279 -6.39 -2.77 -24.37
N THR A 280 -6.62 -4.08 -24.33
CA THR A 280 -7.66 -4.69 -23.47
C THR A 280 -7.26 -4.62 -22.01
N THR A 281 -6.00 -4.93 -21.70
CA THR A 281 -5.49 -5.01 -20.32
C THR A 281 -5.44 -3.62 -19.66
N GLN A 282 -4.99 -2.61 -20.36
CA GLN A 282 -4.84 -1.23 -19.86
C GLN A 282 -6.15 -0.57 -19.42
N ARG A 283 -7.31 -1.04 -19.89
CA ARG A 283 -8.63 -0.55 -19.45
C ARG A 283 -8.88 -0.78 -17.95
N ASN A 284 -8.11 -1.63 -17.31
CA ASN A 284 -8.22 -1.95 -15.88
C ASN A 284 -7.30 -1.12 -14.97
N ILE A 285 -6.47 -0.24 -15.50
CA ILE A 285 -5.52 0.58 -14.72
C ILE A 285 -6.26 1.41 -13.66
N GLY A 286 -7.31 2.13 -14.07
CA GLY A 286 -8.10 2.96 -13.16
C GLY A 286 -8.80 2.15 -12.05
N VAL A 287 -9.26 0.94 -12.38
CA VAL A 287 -9.88 0.02 -11.39
C VAL A 287 -8.83 -0.45 -10.38
N ALA A 288 -7.65 -0.85 -10.85
CA ALA A 288 -6.56 -1.30 -9.99
C ALA A 288 -6.12 -0.22 -8.98
N LEU A 289 -5.87 1.00 -9.47
CA LEU A 289 -5.50 2.13 -8.61
C LEU A 289 -6.65 2.57 -7.70
N GLY A 290 -7.90 2.51 -8.19
CA GLY A 290 -9.10 2.84 -7.42
C GLY A 290 -9.28 1.94 -6.20
N HIS A 291 -9.09 0.62 -6.33
CA HIS A 291 -9.12 -0.32 -5.21
C HIS A 291 -8.01 -0.02 -4.20
N SER A 292 -6.78 0.30 -4.65
CA SER A 292 -5.70 0.73 -3.75
C SER A 292 -6.07 1.98 -2.94
N LEU A 293 -6.65 3.00 -3.60
CA LEU A 293 -7.09 4.24 -2.93
C LEU A 293 -8.20 4.00 -1.92
N LEU A 294 -9.20 3.19 -2.26
CA LEU A 294 -10.28 2.81 -1.34
C LEU A 294 -9.74 2.12 -0.09
N ALA A 295 -8.75 1.24 -0.27
CA ALA A 295 -8.10 0.55 0.84
C ALA A 295 -7.33 1.53 1.73
N ILE A 296 -6.52 2.41 1.14
CA ILE A 296 -5.75 3.43 1.87
C ILE A 296 -6.69 4.31 2.70
N ASP A 297 -7.79 4.80 2.10
CA ASP A 297 -8.80 5.63 2.81
C ASP A 297 -9.44 4.87 3.98
N ASN A 298 -9.84 3.60 3.76
CA ASN A 298 -10.42 2.79 4.83
C ASN A 298 -9.42 2.52 5.97
N ILE A 299 -8.18 2.15 5.66
CA ILE A 299 -7.15 1.92 6.68
C ILE A 299 -6.89 3.21 7.48
N ARG A 300 -6.73 4.36 6.82
CA ARG A 300 -6.52 5.66 7.49
C ARG A 300 -7.68 6.01 8.43
N ARG A 301 -8.92 5.88 7.96
CA ARG A 301 -10.11 6.09 8.81
C ARG A 301 -10.21 5.07 9.92
N GLY A 302 -9.81 3.84 9.67
CA GLY A 302 -9.71 2.79 10.69
C GLY A 302 -8.75 3.18 11.79
N LEU A 303 -7.51 3.55 11.44
CA LEU A 303 -6.47 3.98 12.38
C LEU A 303 -6.91 5.20 13.20
N ALA A 304 -7.47 6.21 12.55
CA ALA A 304 -7.99 7.41 13.24
C ALA A 304 -9.12 7.11 14.24
N GLY A 305 -9.75 5.94 14.15
CA GLY A 305 -10.82 5.48 15.02
C GLY A 305 -10.37 4.56 16.16
N LEU A 306 -9.07 4.38 16.39
CA LEU A 306 -8.54 3.48 17.42
C LEU A 306 -8.15 4.25 18.70
N ASP A 307 -8.36 3.59 19.82
CA ASP A 307 -7.77 3.94 21.13
C ASP A 307 -6.91 2.77 21.61
N VAL A 308 -5.78 3.07 22.26
CA VAL A 308 -4.90 2.04 22.86
C VAL A 308 -5.44 1.63 24.21
N ASP A 309 -5.57 0.33 24.44
CA ASP A 309 -5.92 -0.22 25.76
C ASP A 309 -4.65 -0.53 26.56
N HIS A 310 -4.15 0.47 27.28
CA HIS A 310 -2.96 0.33 28.11
C HIS A 310 -3.13 -0.72 29.23
N ALA A 311 -4.33 -0.86 29.77
CA ALA A 311 -4.61 -1.85 30.81
C ALA A 311 -4.45 -3.28 30.26
N ARG A 312 -4.97 -3.53 29.06
CA ARG A 312 -4.87 -4.83 28.41
C ARG A 312 -3.41 -5.19 28.02
N LEU A 313 -2.65 -4.20 27.53
CA LEU A 313 -1.22 -4.37 27.24
C LEU A 313 -0.43 -4.73 28.52
N THR A 314 -0.71 -4.03 29.62
CA THR A 314 -0.07 -4.28 30.92
C THR A 314 -0.42 -5.67 31.46
N GLU A 315 -1.68 -6.05 31.39
CA GLU A 315 -2.16 -7.38 31.86
C GLU A 315 -1.42 -8.52 31.14
N ASP A 316 -1.25 -8.43 29.82
CA ASP A 316 -0.55 -9.44 29.01
C ASP A 316 0.93 -9.56 29.40
N LEU A 317 1.60 -8.43 29.64
CA LEU A 317 2.99 -8.39 30.09
C LEU A 317 3.15 -8.98 31.51
N GLU A 318 2.30 -8.58 32.48
CA GLU A 318 2.34 -9.06 33.82
C GLU A 318 1.99 -10.54 33.94
N ALA A 319 1.21 -11.05 32.99
CA ALA A 319 0.87 -12.46 32.94
C ALA A 319 2.04 -13.34 32.43
N THR A 320 3.15 -12.77 31.95
CA THR A 320 4.14 -13.50 31.13
C THR A 320 5.58 -13.22 31.62
N TRP A 321 5.85 -13.46 32.89
CA TRP A 321 7.18 -13.25 33.52
C TRP A 321 8.28 -14.17 32.96
N GLU A 322 7.94 -15.29 32.36
CA GLU A 322 8.87 -16.22 31.72
C GLU A 322 9.67 -15.60 30.59
N VAL A 323 9.23 -14.47 29.97
CA VAL A 323 9.97 -13.76 28.94
C VAL A 323 11.29 -13.17 29.44
N LEU A 324 11.44 -12.98 30.75
CA LEU A 324 12.70 -12.56 31.37
C LEU A 324 13.75 -13.67 31.42
N GLY A 325 13.40 -14.88 31.06
CA GLY A 325 14.37 -15.98 30.93
C GLY A 325 15.48 -15.66 29.91
N GLU A 326 15.16 -14.96 28.82
CA GLU A 326 16.16 -14.59 27.81
C GLU A 326 17.25 -13.65 28.35
N PRO A 327 16.94 -12.47 28.93
CA PRO A 327 17.98 -11.58 29.47
C PRO A 327 18.77 -12.22 30.60
N VAL A 328 18.15 -13.04 31.46
CA VAL A 328 18.86 -13.78 32.51
C VAL A 328 19.88 -14.75 31.89
N GLN A 329 19.46 -15.51 30.86
CA GLN A 329 20.36 -16.46 30.18
C GLN A 329 21.53 -15.73 29.48
N GLN A 330 21.28 -14.60 28.84
CA GLN A 330 22.33 -13.82 28.18
C GLN A 330 23.29 -13.17 29.19
N ALA A 331 22.77 -12.69 30.32
CA ALA A 331 23.59 -12.16 31.40
C ALA A 331 24.49 -13.25 32.03
N MET A 332 23.99 -14.45 32.24
CA MET A 332 24.80 -15.61 32.69
C MET A 332 25.93 -15.91 31.71
N ARG A 333 25.64 -15.95 30.41
CA ARG A 333 26.67 -16.19 29.39
C ARG A 333 27.73 -15.08 29.37
N ALA A 334 27.28 -13.83 29.44
CA ALA A 334 28.19 -12.68 29.48
C ALA A 334 29.09 -12.70 30.73
N ALA A 335 28.52 -13.02 31.90
CA ALA A 335 29.29 -13.17 33.12
C ALA A 335 30.30 -14.32 33.05
N ALA A 336 29.93 -15.47 32.48
CA ALA A 336 30.85 -16.58 32.23
C ALA A 336 32.05 -16.17 31.36
N VAL A 337 31.81 -15.44 30.27
CA VAL A 337 32.88 -14.92 29.39
C VAL A 337 33.77 -13.94 30.13
N ALA A 338 33.22 -13.15 31.06
CA ALA A 338 33.98 -12.24 31.91
C ALA A 338 34.71 -12.95 33.06
N GLY A 339 34.66 -14.29 33.20
CA GLY A 339 35.37 -15.09 34.15
C GLY A 339 34.60 -15.43 35.43
N ALA A 340 33.30 -15.13 35.50
CA ALA A 340 32.50 -15.54 36.67
C ALA A 340 32.32 -17.07 36.69
N THR A 341 32.49 -17.65 37.86
CA THR A 341 32.30 -19.10 38.11
C THR A 341 30.83 -19.43 38.39
N GLY A 342 30.43 -20.68 38.15
CA GLY A 342 29.06 -21.13 38.47
C GLY A 342 28.01 -20.75 37.42
N MET A 343 28.38 -20.23 36.27
CA MET A 343 27.48 -19.80 35.17
C MET A 343 27.23 -20.88 34.10
N ALA A 344 27.53 -22.14 34.42
CA ALA A 344 27.32 -23.26 33.49
C ALA A 344 25.81 -23.53 33.26
N ASP A 345 25.51 -24.08 32.06
CA ASP A 345 24.20 -24.60 31.67
C ASP A 345 23.02 -23.63 31.86
N PRO A 346 23.12 -22.38 31.45
CA PRO A 346 22.07 -21.36 31.72
C PRO A 346 20.69 -21.78 31.13
N TYR A 347 20.65 -22.48 30.03
CA TYR A 347 19.41 -22.95 29.43
C TYR A 347 18.72 -24.02 30.26
N GLU A 348 19.44 -25.03 30.74
CA GLU A 348 18.85 -26.10 31.55
C GLU A 348 18.36 -25.58 32.93
N ARG A 349 19.10 -24.65 33.53
CA ARG A 349 18.69 -23.99 34.79
C ARG A 349 17.38 -23.22 34.63
N LEU A 350 17.20 -22.47 33.53
CA LEU A 350 15.94 -21.76 33.23
C LEU A 350 14.81 -22.71 32.87
N LYS A 351 15.09 -23.79 32.16
CA LYS A 351 14.13 -24.80 31.80
C LYS A 351 13.53 -25.48 33.08
N GLU A 352 14.29 -25.67 34.11
CA GLU A 352 13.80 -26.16 35.42
C GLU A 352 12.82 -25.19 36.07
N LEU A 353 13.09 -23.86 35.96
CA LEU A 353 12.20 -22.82 36.47
C LEU A 353 10.86 -22.78 35.73
N THR A 354 10.91 -22.91 34.36
CA THR A 354 9.76 -22.69 33.49
C THR A 354 8.94 -23.95 33.18
N ARG A 355 9.46 -25.12 33.46
CA ARG A 355 8.87 -26.43 33.08
C ARG A 355 7.52 -26.68 33.73
N GLY A 356 6.43 -26.49 32.95
CA GLY A 356 5.06 -26.83 33.37
C GLY A 356 4.48 -25.94 34.43
N ARG A 357 5.09 -24.79 34.72
CA ARG A 357 4.63 -23.83 35.75
C ARG A 357 4.62 -22.42 35.18
N LYS A 358 3.62 -21.63 35.55
CA LYS A 358 3.61 -20.18 35.31
C LYS A 358 4.67 -19.56 36.23
N VAL A 359 5.56 -18.77 35.64
CA VAL A 359 6.60 -18.05 36.38
C VAL A 359 5.99 -16.83 37.05
N THR A 360 6.12 -16.70 38.36
CA THR A 360 5.70 -15.50 39.08
C THR A 360 6.85 -14.51 39.26
N PRO A 361 6.58 -13.22 39.56
CA PRO A 361 7.60 -12.24 39.89
C PRO A 361 8.56 -12.72 40.99
N GLU A 362 8.01 -13.30 42.03
CA GLU A 362 8.76 -13.81 43.21
C GLU A 362 9.66 -14.97 42.82
N ALA A 363 9.14 -15.93 42.01
CA ALA A 363 9.91 -17.08 41.55
C ALA A 363 11.08 -16.64 40.65
N MET A 364 10.87 -15.68 39.76
CA MET A 364 11.92 -15.12 38.91
C MET A 364 13.00 -14.41 39.72
N ARG A 365 12.60 -13.56 40.67
CA ARG A 365 13.56 -12.85 41.56
C ARG A 365 14.36 -13.81 42.43
N ALA A 366 13.71 -14.79 43.07
CA ALA A 366 14.37 -15.82 43.85
C ALA A 366 15.37 -16.63 43.00
N PHE A 367 14.99 -16.94 41.75
CA PHE A 367 15.89 -17.61 40.82
C PHE A 367 17.13 -16.76 40.51
N ILE A 368 16.95 -15.47 40.18
CA ILE A 368 18.04 -14.54 39.88
C ILE A 368 19.00 -14.44 41.07
N SER A 369 18.50 -14.22 42.27
CA SER A 369 19.32 -14.14 43.50
C SER A 369 20.07 -15.43 43.81
N GLY A 370 19.56 -16.58 43.38
CA GLY A 370 20.22 -17.88 43.54
C GLY A 370 21.31 -18.19 42.50
N LEU A 371 21.52 -17.31 41.53
CA LEU A 371 22.48 -17.58 40.43
C LEU A 371 23.94 -17.34 40.82
N GLY A 372 24.23 -16.50 41.82
CA GLY A 372 25.57 -16.09 42.20
C GLY A 372 26.24 -15.20 41.16
N MET A 373 25.45 -14.31 40.54
CA MET A 373 25.93 -13.31 39.59
C MET A 373 26.79 -12.25 40.27
N PRO A 374 27.65 -11.52 39.53
CA PRO A 374 28.23 -10.29 40.02
C PRO A 374 27.14 -9.30 40.47
N ASP A 375 27.39 -8.60 41.59
CA ASP A 375 26.38 -7.76 42.26
C ASP A 375 25.70 -6.74 41.34
N ASP A 376 26.45 -6.11 40.44
CA ASP A 376 25.95 -5.14 39.48
C ASP A 376 25.03 -5.78 38.41
N VAL A 377 25.31 -7.02 38.03
CA VAL A 377 24.51 -7.80 37.07
C VAL A 377 23.22 -8.26 37.73
N GLU A 378 23.32 -8.82 38.96
CA GLU A 378 22.19 -9.24 39.74
C GLU A 378 21.22 -8.07 39.99
N ALA A 379 21.73 -6.92 40.43
CA ALA A 379 20.91 -5.73 40.66
C ALA A 379 20.15 -5.29 39.38
N ARG A 380 20.82 -5.29 38.23
CA ARG A 380 20.14 -4.98 36.95
C ARG A 380 19.05 -5.96 36.58
N LEU A 381 19.29 -7.26 36.77
CA LEU A 381 18.29 -8.30 36.50
C LEU A 381 17.09 -8.23 37.44
N LEU A 382 17.32 -7.99 38.74
CA LEU A 382 16.26 -7.84 39.74
C LEU A 382 15.37 -6.61 39.52
N ALA A 383 15.91 -5.57 38.89
CA ALA A 383 15.15 -4.38 38.49
C ALA A 383 14.29 -4.58 37.25
N LEU A 384 14.50 -5.66 36.47
CA LEU A 384 13.71 -5.92 35.26
C LEU A 384 12.30 -6.38 35.57
N THR A 385 11.37 -5.91 34.77
CA THR A 385 10.03 -6.42 34.63
C THR A 385 9.74 -6.67 33.12
N PRO A 386 8.74 -7.45 32.75
CA PRO A 386 8.37 -7.57 31.34
C PRO A 386 8.10 -6.21 30.68
N ALA A 387 7.52 -5.25 31.42
CA ALA A 387 7.25 -3.90 30.89
C ALA A 387 8.51 -3.03 30.71
N THR A 388 9.59 -3.28 31.45
CA THR A 388 10.85 -2.53 31.32
C THR A 388 11.86 -3.21 30.41
N TYR A 389 11.62 -4.46 30.02
CA TYR A 389 12.50 -5.23 29.13
C TYR A 389 12.16 -4.98 27.65
N THR A 390 12.22 -3.74 27.22
CA THR A 390 11.93 -3.32 25.83
C THR A 390 13.17 -2.92 25.04
N GLY A 391 14.35 -3.02 25.63
CA GLY A 391 15.63 -2.68 25.01
C GLY A 391 15.63 -1.25 24.46
N LEU A 392 16.01 -1.10 23.20
CA LEU A 392 16.07 0.18 22.48
C LEU A 392 14.78 0.50 21.69
N ALA A 393 13.69 -0.24 21.90
CA ALA A 393 12.49 -0.13 21.06
C ALA A 393 11.97 1.32 20.93
N ALA A 394 11.91 2.07 22.03
CA ALA A 394 11.47 3.46 22.00
C ALA A 394 12.41 4.37 21.18
N GLN A 395 13.73 4.19 21.32
CA GLN A 395 14.73 4.98 20.59
C GLN A 395 14.74 4.67 19.09
N LEU A 396 14.46 3.41 18.70
CA LEU A 396 14.44 2.98 17.31
C LEU A 396 13.34 3.68 16.50
N VAL A 397 12.30 4.21 17.13
CA VAL A 397 11.26 5.02 16.45
C VAL A 397 11.85 6.29 15.83
N ALA A 398 12.96 6.81 16.35
CA ALA A 398 13.64 7.98 15.78
C ALA A 398 14.22 7.75 14.37
N HIS A 399 14.32 6.49 13.91
CA HIS A 399 14.70 6.19 12.52
C HIS A 399 13.56 6.39 11.50
N LEU A 400 12.36 6.76 11.94
CA LEU A 400 11.34 7.24 11.02
C LEU A 400 11.74 8.62 10.51
N GLU A 401 12.02 8.67 9.22
CA GLU A 401 12.22 9.93 8.50
C GLU A 401 10.89 10.73 8.51
N ASP A 402 10.99 12.04 8.57
CA ASP A 402 9.84 12.96 8.53
C ASP A 402 9.24 13.06 7.12
#